data_2a20a7217ada0953d952699ce78a6b82
#
_entry.id   2a20a7217ada0953d952699ce78a6b82
#
_cell.length_a   1.000
_cell.length_b   1.000
_cell.length_c   1.000
_cell.angle_alpha   90.00
_cell.angle_beta   90.00
_cell.angle_gamma   90.00
#
_symmetry.space_group_name_H-M   'P 1'
#
loop_
_entity.id
_entity.type
_entity.pdbx_description
1 polymer ?
#
loop_
_entity_poly.entity_id
_entity_poly.type
_entity_poly.pdbx_seq_one_letter_code
_entity_poly.pdbx_strand_id
1 'polypeptide(L)'
;MAVSEMSVADKSAGPYGIATGPEGALWLTFAHSGRIARLTLDGELDAYSLEPPGCRPTVIAPGPDGALWFTRSQDHRIGRITVDGETESFPVPTPDSGPFGITAGPDGAMWFTEMNTDRIGRITRGGEITEFVLPCTGAYPSAITAGPDGALWFTLNQANAIGRITVHGDIVIHPLPTPSAAPVGITSDGSALWFVEIAAGQIGRISVDGAVEEFPLPDRAAKPHAIVAVSTGDCWFTAWGSNSIGRITGSGKIAEYSLPSPSSEPHGITQGPDGALWAALETGGVARIEP
;
A
#
# COMPACT_ATOMS: atom_id res chain seq x y z
N MET A 1 -8.92 -0.44 23.50
CA MET A 1 -8.96 -0.54 22.05
C MET A 1 -10.12 -1.43 21.66
N ALA A 2 -11.01 -0.98 20.80
CA ALA A 2 -12.10 -1.75 20.26
C ALA A 2 -11.77 -2.12 18.80
N VAL A 3 -12.01 -3.38 18.40
CA VAL A 3 -11.91 -3.86 17.04
C VAL A 3 -13.27 -4.37 16.62
N SER A 4 -13.79 -3.85 15.52
CA SER A 4 -15.04 -4.30 14.91
C SER A 4 -14.80 -4.66 13.45
N GLU A 5 -15.59 -5.60 12.92
CA GLU A 5 -15.54 -6.02 11.53
C GLU A 5 -16.90 -5.83 10.89
N MET A 6 -16.90 -5.47 9.61
CA MET A 6 -18.08 -5.27 8.80
C MET A 6 -17.89 -5.97 7.45
N SER A 7 -18.90 -6.70 7.00
CA SER A 7 -18.90 -7.29 5.65
C SER A 7 -19.20 -6.20 4.62
N VAL A 8 -18.39 -6.15 3.57
CA VAL A 8 -18.54 -5.20 2.45
C VAL A 8 -18.72 -5.91 1.10
N ALA A 9 -18.48 -7.21 1.05
CA ALA A 9 -18.67 -8.03 -0.16
C ALA A 9 -18.72 -9.51 0.17
N ASP A 10 -19.03 -10.33 -0.84
CA ASP A 10 -18.85 -11.77 -0.75
C ASP A 10 -17.38 -12.13 -0.54
N LYS A 11 -17.11 -13.24 0.14
CA LYS A 11 -15.75 -13.74 0.44
C LYS A 11 -14.85 -13.91 -0.79
N SER A 12 -15.45 -14.10 -1.97
CA SER A 12 -14.72 -14.24 -3.23
C SER A 12 -14.33 -12.92 -3.89
N ALA A 13 -14.75 -11.77 -3.35
CA ALA A 13 -14.47 -10.47 -3.97
C ALA A 13 -13.03 -9.99 -3.75
N GLY A 14 -12.41 -10.35 -2.64
CA GLY A 14 -11.04 -10.05 -2.28
C GLY A 14 -10.76 -8.56 -2.05
N PRO A 15 -11.32 -7.91 -1.00
CA PRO A 15 -10.89 -6.58 -0.59
C PRO A 15 -9.40 -6.59 -0.30
N TYR A 16 -8.64 -5.68 -0.96
CA TYR A 16 -7.18 -5.70 -0.89
C TYR A 16 -6.59 -4.35 -0.47
N GLY A 17 -6.70 -3.32 -1.31
CA GLY A 17 -6.27 -1.96 -0.98
C GLY A 17 -7.39 -1.18 -0.32
N ILE A 18 -7.03 -0.26 0.57
CA ILE A 18 -7.95 0.69 1.20
C ILE A 18 -7.26 2.04 1.36
N ALA A 19 -7.95 3.12 1.04
CA ALA A 19 -7.48 4.49 1.22
C ALA A 19 -8.62 5.41 1.64
N THR A 20 -8.28 6.49 2.34
CA THR A 20 -9.20 7.58 2.63
C THR A 20 -9.25 8.52 1.43
N GLY A 21 -10.44 8.72 0.86
CA GLY A 21 -10.67 9.64 -0.25
C GLY A 21 -10.79 11.10 0.20
N PRO A 22 -10.72 12.05 -0.75
CA PRO A 22 -10.72 13.47 -0.46
C PRO A 22 -12.02 13.98 0.17
N GLU A 23 -13.13 13.28 -0.06
CA GLU A 23 -14.45 13.57 0.50
C GLU A 23 -14.71 12.91 1.87
N GLY A 24 -13.70 12.23 2.44
CA GLY A 24 -13.79 11.56 3.72
C GLY A 24 -14.49 10.19 3.70
N ALA A 25 -14.72 9.60 2.54
CA ALA A 25 -15.12 8.19 2.43
C ALA A 25 -13.89 7.28 2.33
N LEU A 26 -14.08 6.00 2.59
CA LEU A 26 -13.08 4.97 2.37
C LEU A 26 -13.25 4.40 0.95
N TRP A 27 -12.13 4.16 0.28
CA TRP A 27 -12.12 3.58 -1.05
C TRP A 27 -11.36 2.26 -1.03
N LEU A 28 -11.97 1.22 -1.57
CA LEU A 28 -11.44 -0.14 -1.56
C LEU A 28 -11.24 -0.66 -2.98
N THR A 29 -10.21 -1.47 -3.16
CA THR A 29 -10.07 -2.33 -4.33
C THR A 29 -10.57 -3.74 -4.01
N PHE A 30 -11.30 -4.36 -4.94
CA PHE A 30 -11.67 -5.76 -4.87
C PHE A 30 -10.88 -6.55 -5.93
N ALA A 31 -9.74 -7.09 -5.51
CA ALA A 31 -8.75 -7.68 -6.41
C ALA A 31 -9.27 -8.87 -7.21
N HIS A 32 -10.14 -9.68 -6.65
CA HIS A 32 -10.64 -10.89 -7.31
C HIS A 32 -11.85 -10.62 -8.20
N SER A 33 -12.63 -9.58 -7.92
CA SER A 33 -13.85 -9.27 -8.68
C SER A 33 -13.72 -8.10 -9.65
N GLY A 34 -12.53 -7.46 -9.73
CA GLY A 34 -12.30 -6.34 -10.65
C GLY A 34 -13.18 -5.12 -10.38
N ARG A 35 -13.34 -4.74 -9.11
CA ARG A 35 -14.19 -3.60 -8.71
C ARG A 35 -13.43 -2.64 -7.82
N ILE A 36 -13.90 -1.38 -7.82
CA ILE A 36 -13.58 -0.37 -6.80
C ILE A 36 -14.85 -0.13 -6.00
N ALA A 37 -14.75 0.10 -4.71
CA ALA A 37 -15.88 0.49 -3.90
C ALA A 37 -15.59 1.73 -3.06
N ARG A 38 -16.61 2.55 -2.90
CA ARG A 38 -16.68 3.69 -1.98
C ARG A 38 -17.52 3.28 -0.78
N LEU A 39 -16.96 3.40 0.42
CA LEU A 39 -17.61 3.04 1.68
C LEU A 39 -17.68 4.28 2.56
N THR A 40 -18.90 4.69 2.94
CA THR A 40 -19.10 5.75 3.92
C THR A 40 -18.88 5.23 5.34
N LEU A 41 -18.65 6.14 6.31
CA LEU A 41 -18.53 5.75 7.73
C LEU A 41 -19.84 5.20 8.32
N ASP A 42 -20.99 5.52 7.71
CA ASP A 42 -22.32 4.99 8.08
C ASP A 42 -22.58 3.59 7.48
N GLY A 43 -21.64 3.07 6.67
CA GLY A 43 -21.70 1.72 6.11
C GLY A 43 -22.39 1.63 4.74
N GLU A 44 -22.71 2.75 4.08
CA GLU A 44 -23.21 2.75 2.70
C GLU A 44 -22.07 2.41 1.74
N LEU A 45 -22.30 1.49 0.80
CA LEU A 45 -21.31 0.98 -0.14
C LEU A 45 -21.79 1.18 -1.59
N ASP A 46 -21.05 1.98 -2.35
CA ASP A 46 -21.18 2.11 -3.79
C ASP A 46 -20.06 1.31 -4.47
N ALA A 47 -20.40 0.41 -5.41
CA ALA A 47 -19.43 -0.43 -6.09
C ALA A 47 -19.41 -0.15 -7.60
N TYR A 48 -18.21 0.01 -8.15
CA TYR A 48 -17.93 0.34 -9.56
C TYR A 48 -17.18 -0.82 -10.22
N SER A 49 -17.79 -1.41 -11.25
CA SER A 49 -17.17 -2.50 -12.01
C SER A 49 -16.13 -1.95 -13.01
N LEU A 50 -14.98 -2.61 -13.07
CA LEU A 50 -13.94 -2.29 -14.04
C LEU A 50 -13.98 -3.26 -15.22
N GLU A 51 -13.56 -2.78 -16.39
CA GLU A 51 -13.41 -3.60 -17.59
C GLU A 51 -11.91 -3.72 -18.00
N PRO A 52 -11.42 -4.93 -18.25
CA PRO A 52 -12.09 -6.23 -18.03
C PRO A 52 -12.19 -6.61 -16.54
N PRO A 53 -13.15 -7.47 -16.14
CA PRO A 53 -13.35 -7.84 -14.72
C PRO A 53 -12.13 -8.51 -14.07
N GLY A 54 -11.29 -9.17 -14.86
CA GLY A 54 -10.04 -9.81 -14.41
C GLY A 54 -8.86 -8.86 -14.24
N CYS A 55 -9.04 -7.54 -14.30
CA CYS A 55 -7.94 -6.56 -14.26
C CYS A 55 -7.13 -6.53 -12.95
N ARG A 56 -7.66 -7.10 -11.87
CA ARG A 56 -7.04 -7.23 -10.55
C ARG A 56 -6.55 -5.90 -9.99
N PRO A 57 -7.47 -4.99 -9.58
CA PRO A 57 -7.07 -3.77 -8.90
C PRO A 57 -6.45 -4.11 -7.54
N THR A 58 -5.29 -3.49 -7.22
CA THR A 58 -4.53 -3.81 -5.99
C THR A 58 -4.43 -2.62 -5.06
N VAL A 59 -3.42 -1.79 -5.18
CA VAL A 59 -3.25 -0.63 -4.30
C VAL A 59 -4.01 0.56 -4.85
N ILE A 60 -4.60 1.36 -3.96
CA ILE A 60 -5.35 2.58 -4.26
C ILE A 60 -4.83 3.72 -3.38
N ALA A 61 -4.74 4.92 -3.95
CA ALA A 61 -4.27 6.11 -3.25
C ALA A 61 -5.01 7.36 -3.73
N PRO A 62 -5.21 8.38 -2.88
CA PRO A 62 -5.72 9.67 -3.30
C PRO A 62 -4.71 10.38 -4.21
N GLY A 63 -5.20 10.96 -5.29
CA GLY A 63 -4.41 11.76 -6.21
C GLY A 63 -4.47 13.25 -5.90
N PRO A 64 -3.49 14.03 -6.38
CA PRO A 64 -3.44 15.49 -6.19
C PRO A 64 -4.56 16.23 -6.95
N ASP A 65 -5.27 15.52 -7.81
CA ASP A 65 -6.38 16.02 -8.63
C ASP A 65 -7.78 15.77 -8.01
N GLY A 66 -7.83 15.28 -6.77
CA GLY A 66 -9.07 14.97 -6.06
C GLY A 66 -9.76 13.67 -6.50
N ALA A 67 -9.11 12.86 -7.33
CA ALA A 67 -9.55 11.51 -7.68
C ALA A 67 -8.78 10.44 -6.91
N LEU A 68 -9.23 9.20 -6.99
CA LEU A 68 -8.48 8.03 -6.53
C LEU A 68 -7.75 7.40 -7.71
N TRP A 69 -6.50 7.00 -7.49
CA TRP A 69 -5.67 6.32 -8.47
C TRP A 69 -5.34 4.92 -7.96
N PHE A 70 -5.38 3.94 -8.84
CA PHE A 70 -5.15 2.55 -8.45
C PHE A 70 -4.39 1.77 -9.53
N THR A 71 -3.67 0.77 -9.08
CA THR A 71 -2.95 -0.14 -9.97
C THR A 71 -3.83 -1.32 -10.38
N ARG A 72 -3.69 -1.77 -11.63
CA ARG A 72 -4.37 -2.92 -12.23
C ARG A 72 -3.29 -3.92 -12.67
N SER A 73 -2.96 -4.84 -11.75
CA SER A 73 -1.76 -5.68 -11.90
C SER A 73 -1.86 -6.72 -13.01
N GLN A 74 -3.07 -7.18 -13.34
CA GLN A 74 -3.26 -8.26 -14.31
C GLN A 74 -3.35 -7.78 -15.77
N ASP A 75 -3.87 -6.59 -16.00
CA ASP A 75 -3.99 -6.01 -17.34
C ASP A 75 -3.01 -4.84 -17.58
N HIS A 76 -2.05 -4.67 -16.67
CA HIS A 76 -0.90 -3.76 -16.80
C HIS A 76 -1.30 -2.31 -17.07
N ARG A 77 -2.24 -1.79 -16.25
CA ARG A 77 -2.76 -0.43 -16.39
C ARG A 77 -2.75 0.31 -15.07
N ILE A 78 -2.76 1.63 -15.15
CA ILE A 78 -3.10 2.50 -14.04
C ILE A 78 -4.54 2.95 -14.21
N GLY A 79 -5.35 2.76 -13.18
CA GLY A 79 -6.74 3.21 -13.14
C GLY A 79 -6.88 4.52 -12.36
N ARG A 80 -7.89 5.30 -12.72
CA ARG A 80 -8.32 6.52 -12.04
C ARG A 80 -9.83 6.50 -11.89
N ILE A 81 -10.35 6.89 -10.73
CA ILE A 81 -11.78 7.02 -10.47
C ILE A 81 -12.07 8.32 -9.75
N THR A 82 -13.03 9.09 -10.24
CA THR A 82 -13.51 10.30 -9.56
C THR A 82 -14.40 9.94 -8.37
N VAL A 83 -14.65 10.89 -7.49
CA VAL A 83 -15.58 10.70 -6.35
C VAL A 83 -17.03 10.42 -6.79
N ASP A 84 -17.37 10.80 -8.02
CA ASP A 84 -18.66 10.55 -8.67
C ASP A 84 -18.72 9.19 -9.40
N GLY A 85 -17.61 8.42 -9.39
CA GLY A 85 -17.53 7.07 -9.96
C GLY A 85 -17.15 7.00 -11.44
N GLU A 86 -16.74 8.11 -12.07
CA GLU A 86 -16.22 8.09 -13.44
C GLU A 86 -14.83 7.45 -13.48
N THR A 87 -14.63 6.45 -14.34
CA THR A 87 -13.39 5.68 -14.42
C THR A 87 -12.62 5.93 -15.72
N GLU A 88 -11.31 6.04 -15.57
CA GLU A 88 -10.34 6.10 -16.69
C GLU A 88 -9.25 5.05 -16.46
N SER A 89 -8.55 4.62 -17.50
CA SER A 89 -7.38 3.74 -17.36
C SER A 89 -6.34 3.97 -18.45
N PHE A 90 -5.07 3.89 -18.04
CA PHE A 90 -3.91 4.21 -18.84
C PHE A 90 -3.01 2.98 -18.96
N PRO A 91 -2.68 2.49 -20.18
CA PRO A 91 -1.78 1.35 -20.34
C PRO A 91 -0.35 1.75 -19.94
N VAL A 92 0.31 0.91 -19.17
CA VAL A 92 1.73 1.05 -18.89
C VAL A 92 2.51 0.68 -20.16
N PRO A 93 3.50 1.48 -20.61
CA PRO A 93 4.19 1.25 -21.87
C PRO A 93 4.95 -0.07 -21.95
N THR A 94 5.62 -0.47 -20.86
CA THR A 94 6.31 -1.76 -20.80
C THR A 94 5.30 -2.91 -20.65
N PRO A 95 5.31 -3.90 -21.59
CA PRO A 95 4.43 -5.08 -21.49
C PRO A 95 4.71 -5.88 -20.23
N ASP A 96 3.67 -6.56 -19.73
CA ASP A 96 3.73 -7.44 -18.56
C ASP A 96 4.28 -6.78 -17.29
N SER A 97 4.18 -5.45 -17.19
CA SER A 97 4.77 -4.64 -16.11
C SER A 97 4.29 -5.00 -14.70
N GLY A 98 3.04 -5.44 -14.54
CA GLY A 98 2.47 -5.80 -13.24
C GLY A 98 2.50 -4.63 -12.23
N PRO A 99 1.85 -3.47 -12.50
CA PRO A 99 1.87 -2.34 -11.58
C PRO A 99 1.23 -2.72 -10.24
N PHE A 100 1.84 -2.32 -9.11
CA PHE A 100 1.39 -2.75 -7.78
C PHE A 100 1.25 -1.60 -6.78
N GLY A 101 2.34 -1.03 -6.25
CA GLY A 101 2.28 0.14 -5.36
C GLY A 101 1.98 1.41 -6.12
N ILE A 102 1.24 2.35 -5.52
CA ILE A 102 0.97 3.68 -6.10
C ILE A 102 0.84 4.72 -4.99
N THR A 103 1.38 5.91 -5.23
CA THR A 103 1.31 7.05 -4.30
C THR A 103 1.36 8.37 -5.06
N ALA A 104 0.87 9.44 -4.45
CA ALA A 104 1.09 10.80 -4.94
C ALA A 104 2.54 11.24 -4.69
N GLY A 105 3.19 11.76 -5.70
CA GLY A 105 4.53 12.31 -5.60
C GLY A 105 4.54 13.80 -5.24
N PRO A 106 5.67 14.32 -4.74
CA PRO A 106 5.81 15.73 -4.37
C PRO A 106 5.78 16.69 -5.59
N ASP A 107 5.89 16.13 -6.79
CA ASP A 107 5.85 16.85 -8.08
C ASP A 107 4.43 16.94 -8.68
N GLY A 108 3.40 16.49 -7.95
CA GLY A 108 2.01 16.51 -8.38
C GLY A 108 1.62 15.42 -9.39
N ALA A 109 2.49 14.42 -9.62
CA ALA A 109 2.18 13.22 -10.39
C ALA A 109 1.93 12.03 -9.46
N MET A 110 1.35 10.96 -10.01
CA MET A 110 1.33 9.67 -9.31
C MET A 110 2.57 8.87 -9.67
N TRP A 111 3.10 8.14 -8.70
CA TRP A 111 4.25 7.27 -8.86
C TRP A 111 3.88 5.84 -8.50
N PHE A 112 4.32 4.86 -9.27
CA PHE A 112 3.95 3.47 -9.09
C PHE A 112 5.11 2.52 -9.35
N THR A 113 5.02 1.32 -8.79
CA THR A 113 6.00 0.25 -8.99
C THR A 113 5.52 -0.70 -10.08
N GLU A 114 6.47 -1.27 -10.83
CA GLU A 114 6.24 -2.30 -11.84
C GLU A 114 6.96 -3.59 -11.42
N MET A 115 6.23 -4.47 -10.73
CA MET A 115 6.82 -5.64 -10.05
C MET A 115 7.59 -6.57 -10.98
N ASN A 116 7.11 -6.74 -12.22
CA ASN A 116 7.64 -7.78 -13.11
C ASN A 116 8.77 -7.28 -14.01
N THR A 117 8.99 -5.97 -14.08
CA THR A 117 9.89 -5.35 -15.09
C THR A 117 10.99 -4.49 -14.49
N ASP A 118 11.13 -4.52 -13.15
CA ASP A 118 12.16 -3.77 -12.41
C ASP A 118 12.17 -2.27 -12.79
N ARG A 119 10.99 -1.63 -12.70
CA ARG A 119 10.81 -0.22 -13.02
C ARG A 119 10.01 0.50 -11.94
N ILE A 120 10.20 1.81 -11.91
CA ILE A 120 9.30 2.76 -11.26
C ILE A 120 8.65 3.59 -12.35
N GLY A 121 7.33 3.64 -12.36
CA GLY A 121 6.55 4.46 -13.27
C GLY A 121 6.10 5.77 -12.61
N ARG A 122 5.99 6.82 -13.42
CA ARG A 122 5.42 8.12 -13.08
C ARG A 122 4.32 8.46 -14.07
N ILE A 123 3.15 8.80 -13.60
CA ILE A 123 2.01 9.18 -14.45
C ILE A 123 1.49 10.56 -14.08
N THR A 124 1.36 11.44 -15.08
CA THR A 124 0.73 12.75 -14.91
C THR A 124 -0.79 12.63 -14.87
N ARG A 125 -1.49 13.67 -14.41
CA ARG A 125 -2.97 13.74 -14.48
C ARG A 125 -3.49 13.52 -15.91
N GLY A 126 -2.75 13.93 -16.94
CA GLY A 126 -3.09 13.75 -18.35
C GLY A 126 -2.87 12.34 -18.90
N GLY A 127 -2.35 11.41 -18.08
CA GLY A 127 -2.08 10.03 -18.49
C GLY A 127 -0.72 9.82 -19.17
N GLU A 128 0.16 10.82 -19.19
CA GLU A 128 1.52 10.65 -19.70
C GLU A 128 2.36 9.85 -18.72
N ILE A 129 2.88 8.69 -19.16
CA ILE A 129 3.71 7.79 -18.35
C ILE A 129 5.18 7.91 -18.73
N THR A 130 6.02 8.03 -17.71
CA THR A 130 7.49 7.94 -17.79
C THR A 130 7.94 6.78 -16.92
N GLU A 131 8.86 5.93 -17.41
CA GLU A 131 9.36 4.76 -16.72
C GLU A 131 10.86 4.92 -16.43
N PHE A 132 11.29 4.52 -15.22
CA PHE A 132 12.67 4.56 -14.75
C PHE A 132 13.13 3.13 -14.45
N VAL A 133 14.15 2.66 -15.16
CA VAL A 133 14.71 1.32 -14.98
C VAL A 133 15.56 1.26 -13.73
N LEU A 134 15.34 0.26 -12.87
CA LEU A 134 16.14 0.02 -11.68
C LEU A 134 17.54 -0.48 -12.05
N PRO A 135 18.57 -0.14 -11.28
CA PRO A 135 19.95 -0.59 -11.50
C PRO A 135 20.20 -2.06 -11.10
N CYS A 136 19.16 -2.81 -10.76
CA CYS A 136 19.19 -4.22 -10.38
C CYS A 136 18.07 -4.99 -11.10
N THR A 137 18.23 -6.30 -11.27
CA THR A 137 17.29 -7.19 -11.97
C THR A 137 16.68 -8.20 -11.00
N GLY A 138 15.41 -8.57 -11.26
CA GLY A 138 14.66 -9.49 -10.40
C GLY A 138 14.37 -8.87 -9.03
N ALA A 139 14.29 -7.55 -8.96
CA ALA A 139 14.16 -6.81 -7.71
C ALA A 139 12.76 -6.87 -7.10
N TYR A 140 11.74 -7.03 -7.94
CA TYR A 140 10.34 -7.10 -7.54
C TYR A 140 9.90 -5.89 -6.70
N PRO A 141 9.91 -4.65 -7.28
CA PRO A 141 9.50 -3.45 -6.56
C PRO A 141 8.02 -3.57 -6.15
N SER A 142 7.73 -3.37 -4.85
CA SER A 142 6.40 -3.62 -4.28
C SER A 142 5.69 -2.31 -3.89
N ALA A 143 5.74 -1.89 -2.64
CA ALA A 143 5.11 -0.64 -2.24
C ALA A 143 5.99 0.59 -2.50
N ILE A 144 5.36 1.77 -2.59
CA ILE A 144 6.03 3.07 -2.79
C ILE A 144 5.32 4.16 -1.99
N THR A 145 6.09 5.10 -1.44
CA THR A 145 5.58 6.24 -0.67
C THR A 145 6.43 7.49 -0.92
N ALA A 146 5.87 8.68 -0.71
CA ALA A 146 6.63 9.92 -0.68
C ALA A 146 7.43 10.03 0.62
N GLY A 147 8.71 10.35 0.53
CA GLY A 147 9.58 10.58 1.67
C GLY A 147 9.61 12.03 2.14
N PRO A 148 10.11 12.29 3.38
CA PRO A 148 10.21 13.65 3.92
C PRO A 148 11.27 14.51 3.23
N ASP A 149 12.14 13.89 2.42
CA ASP A 149 13.22 14.51 1.64
C ASP A 149 12.81 14.92 0.22
N GLY A 150 11.52 14.83 -0.12
CA GLY A 150 10.99 15.15 -1.44
C GLY A 150 11.31 14.11 -2.52
N ALA A 151 11.75 12.92 -2.15
CA ALA A 151 11.92 11.77 -3.04
C ALA A 151 10.83 10.73 -2.82
N LEU A 152 10.74 9.74 -3.70
CA LEU A 152 9.92 8.54 -3.53
C LEU A 152 10.79 7.42 -2.96
N TRP A 153 10.22 6.66 -2.03
CA TRP A 153 10.87 5.51 -1.40
C TRP A 153 10.04 4.25 -1.64
N PHE A 154 10.68 3.15 -1.98
CA PHE A 154 10.00 1.93 -2.37
C PHE A 154 10.72 0.67 -1.88
N THR A 155 9.96 -0.38 -1.67
CA THR A 155 10.49 -1.69 -1.26
C THR A 155 10.86 -2.52 -2.48
N LEU A 156 11.98 -3.25 -2.37
CA LEU A 156 12.48 -4.19 -3.37
C LEU A 156 12.47 -5.59 -2.74
N ASN A 157 11.35 -6.29 -2.89
CA ASN A 157 11.06 -7.53 -2.19
C ASN A 157 12.12 -8.62 -2.42
N GLN A 158 12.43 -8.90 -3.67
CA GLN A 158 13.39 -9.95 -4.05
C GLN A 158 14.85 -9.50 -3.96
N ALA A 159 15.11 -8.21 -4.14
CA ALA A 159 16.45 -7.64 -3.97
C ALA A 159 16.83 -7.41 -2.50
N ASN A 160 15.89 -7.62 -1.57
CA ASN A 160 16.11 -7.44 -0.13
C ASN A 160 16.66 -6.04 0.21
N ALA A 161 16.02 -5.00 -0.31
CA ALA A 161 16.49 -3.63 -0.22
C ALA A 161 15.33 -2.60 -0.18
N ILE A 162 15.67 -1.38 0.21
CA ILE A 162 14.81 -0.20 0.03
C ILE A 162 15.43 0.66 -1.07
N GLY A 163 14.60 1.06 -2.04
CA GLY A 163 14.98 1.98 -3.10
C GLY A 163 14.51 3.40 -2.80
N ARG A 164 15.26 4.37 -3.28
CA ARG A 164 14.94 5.80 -3.28
C ARG A 164 15.09 6.35 -4.69
N ILE A 165 14.11 7.13 -5.17
CA ILE A 165 14.16 7.79 -6.47
C ILE A 165 13.78 9.27 -6.32
N THR A 166 14.57 10.17 -6.88
CA THR A 166 14.22 11.59 -6.97
C THR A 166 13.15 11.79 -8.06
N VAL A 167 12.45 12.92 -8.03
CA VAL A 167 11.49 13.29 -9.11
C VAL A 167 12.15 13.47 -10.48
N HIS A 168 13.49 13.49 -10.53
CA HIS A 168 14.30 13.59 -11.74
C HIS A 168 14.81 12.22 -12.24
N GLY A 169 14.57 11.12 -11.46
CA GLY A 169 14.94 9.77 -11.85
C GLY A 169 16.27 9.27 -11.28
N ASP A 170 16.91 10.00 -10.37
CA ASP A 170 18.14 9.52 -9.70
C ASP A 170 17.79 8.44 -8.67
N ILE A 171 18.33 7.23 -8.84
CA ILE A 171 18.00 6.06 -8.02
C ILE A 171 19.16 5.69 -7.11
N VAL A 172 18.84 5.42 -5.83
CA VAL A 172 19.76 4.86 -4.83
C VAL A 172 19.12 3.63 -4.21
N ILE A 173 19.91 2.57 -3.98
CA ILE A 173 19.46 1.31 -3.37
C ILE A 173 20.18 1.11 -2.04
N HIS A 174 19.42 0.82 -0.99
CA HIS A 174 19.89 0.57 0.37
C HIS A 174 19.63 -0.91 0.73
N PRO A 175 20.64 -1.79 0.74
CA PRO A 175 20.47 -3.18 1.15
C PRO A 175 20.03 -3.29 2.61
N LEU A 176 19.16 -4.26 2.91
CA LEU A 176 18.74 -4.54 4.29
C LEU A 176 19.74 -5.42 5.03
N PRO A 177 19.93 -5.20 6.36
CA PRO A 177 20.83 -5.99 7.19
C PRO A 177 20.41 -7.46 7.30
N THR A 178 19.10 -7.72 7.53
CA THR A 178 18.58 -9.10 7.62
C THR A 178 18.45 -9.71 6.23
N PRO A 179 19.14 -10.83 5.92
CA PRO A 179 19.05 -11.46 4.61
C PRO A 179 17.65 -12.08 4.37
N SER A 180 17.19 -12.01 3.13
CA SER A 180 15.90 -12.56 2.70
C SER A 180 14.70 -12.04 3.50
N ALA A 181 14.77 -10.80 3.97
CA ALA A 181 13.72 -10.19 4.78
C ALA A 181 12.42 -9.94 3.99
N ALA A 182 12.54 -9.80 2.66
CA ALA A 182 11.42 -9.58 1.72
C ALA A 182 10.55 -8.36 2.10
N PRO A 183 11.05 -7.10 2.00
CA PRO A 183 10.27 -5.92 2.33
C PRO A 183 9.07 -5.76 1.40
N VAL A 184 7.89 -5.36 1.94
CA VAL A 184 6.63 -5.21 1.18
C VAL A 184 6.02 -3.83 1.36
N GLY A 185 5.29 -3.57 2.45
CA GLY A 185 4.66 -2.28 2.73
C GLY A 185 5.67 -1.23 3.21
N ILE A 186 5.47 0.04 2.84
CA ILE A 186 6.29 1.18 3.28
C ILE A 186 5.42 2.42 3.49
N THR A 187 5.76 3.23 4.49
CA THR A 187 5.11 4.50 4.81
C THR A 187 6.13 5.50 5.34
N SER A 188 5.76 6.79 5.37
CA SER A 188 6.57 7.85 5.98
C SER A 188 5.86 8.41 7.22
N ASP A 189 6.59 8.59 8.32
CA ASP A 189 6.10 9.30 9.50
C ASP A 189 6.41 10.81 9.46
N GLY A 190 6.95 11.30 8.33
CA GLY A 190 7.39 12.68 8.13
C GLY A 190 8.83 12.95 8.61
N SER A 191 9.50 11.99 9.23
CA SER A 191 10.91 12.06 9.66
C SER A 191 11.76 10.92 9.12
N ALA A 192 11.18 9.76 8.97
CA ALA A 192 11.80 8.53 8.46
C ALA A 192 10.79 7.71 7.65
N LEU A 193 11.27 6.64 7.04
CA LEU A 193 10.45 5.64 6.37
C LEU A 193 10.35 4.41 7.25
N TRP A 194 9.14 3.85 7.36
CA TRP A 194 8.86 2.60 8.06
C TRP A 194 8.36 1.56 7.07
N PHE A 195 8.85 0.34 7.17
CA PHE A 195 8.51 -0.73 6.25
C PHE A 195 8.34 -2.06 6.97
N VAL A 196 7.64 -2.97 6.35
CA VAL A 196 7.42 -4.32 6.89
C VAL A 196 8.28 -5.33 6.13
N GLU A 197 8.85 -6.28 6.84
CA GLU A 197 9.67 -7.37 6.30
C GLU A 197 8.93 -8.70 6.49
N ILE A 198 8.17 -9.08 5.47
CA ILE A 198 7.18 -10.17 5.55
C ILE A 198 7.81 -11.54 5.83
N ALA A 199 8.97 -11.83 5.23
CA ALA A 199 9.62 -13.12 5.44
C ALA A 199 10.42 -13.18 6.74
N ALA A 200 10.99 -12.04 7.17
CA ALA A 200 11.71 -11.94 8.42
C ALA A 200 10.79 -11.78 9.63
N GLY A 201 9.52 -11.40 9.46
CA GLY A 201 8.57 -11.14 10.53
C GLY A 201 9.05 -10.00 11.44
N GLN A 202 9.36 -8.85 10.85
CA GLN A 202 9.83 -7.68 11.59
C GLN A 202 9.42 -6.38 10.89
N ILE A 203 9.58 -5.26 11.60
CA ILE A 203 9.38 -3.91 11.07
C ILE A 203 10.76 -3.28 10.89
N GLY A 204 11.00 -2.64 9.76
CA GLY A 204 12.19 -1.86 9.50
C GLY A 204 11.89 -0.36 9.55
N ARG A 205 12.91 0.42 9.90
CA ARG A 205 12.95 1.88 9.82
C ARG A 205 14.20 2.30 9.08
N ILE A 206 14.07 3.20 8.11
CA ILE A 206 15.22 3.77 7.40
C ILE A 206 15.17 5.30 7.45
N SER A 207 16.28 5.92 7.80
CA SER A 207 16.43 7.37 7.75
C SER A 207 16.70 7.85 6.31
N VAL A 208 16.54 9.12 6.02
CA VAL A 208 16.77 9.69 4.67
C VAL A 208 18.23 9.60 4.21
N ASP A 209 19.17 9.41 5.11
CA ASP A 209 20.60 9.15 4.86
C ASP A 209 20.93 7.64 4.74
N GLY A 210 19.94 6.76 4.85
CA GLY A 210 20.06 5.33 4.58
C GLY A 210 20.42 4.47 5.77
N ALA A 211 20.42 5.00 7.01
CA ALA A 211 20.62 4.18 8.21
C ALA A 211 19.37 3.34 8.51
N VAL A 212 19.54 2.01 8.66
CA VAL A 212 18.48 1.04 8.88
C VAL A 212 18.48 0.55 10.32
N GLU A 213 17.31 0.48 10.93
CA GLU A 213 17.02 -0.18 12.20
C GLU A 213 15.93 -1.23 11.97
N GLU A 214 16.01 -2.38 12.64
CA GLU A 214 15.07 -3.49 12.50
C GLU A 214 14.50 -3.89 13.86
N PHE A 215 13.18 -4.11 13.92
CA PHE A 215 12.42 -4.41 15.14
C PHE A 215 11.69 -5.74 14.97
N PRO A 216 12.19 -6.84 15.56
CA PRO A 216 11.57 -8.15 15.49
C PRO A 216 10.16 -8.16 16.09
N LEU A 217 9.19 -8.76 15.38
CA LEU A 217 7.87 -9.04 15.94
C LEU A 217 7.96 -10.15 17.01
N PRO A 218 7.09 -10.12 18.04
CA PRO A 218 6.99 -11.20 19.01
C PRO A 218 6.73 -12.56 18.35
N ASP A 219 5.82 -12.59 17.36
CA ASP A 219 5.64 -13.74 16.47
C ASP A 219 6.32 -13.47 15.12
N ARG A 220 7.43 -14.15 14.86
CA ARG A 220 8.17 -14.05 13.59
C ARG A 220 7.41 -14.63 12.38
N ALA A 221 6.37 -15.43 12.62
CA ALA A 221 5.51 -15.99 11.58
C ALA A 221 4.30 -15.10 11.27
N ALA A 222 4.18 -13.94 11.89
CA ALA A 222 3.04 -13.03 11.75
C ALA A 222 2.83 -12.48 10.33
N LYS A 223 3.86 -12.49 9.48
CA LYS A 223 3.82 -12.02 8.08
C LYS A 223 3.22 -10.61 7.96
N PRO A 224 3.90 -9.56 8.45
CA PRO A 224 3.45 -8.18 8.30
C PRO A 224 3.40 -7.81 6.82
N HIS A 225 2.32 -7.08 6.38
CA HIS A 225 2.07 -6.86 4.96
C HIS A 225 1.97 -5.38 4.57
N ALA A 226 1.05 -4.63 5.14
CA ALA A 226 0.92 -3.19 4.90
C ALA A 226 1.21 -2.40 6.18
N ILE A 227 1.61 -1.14 6.03
CA ILE A 227 1.94 -0.25 7.15
C ILE A 227 1.49 1.16 6.83
N VAL A 228 0.97 1.86 7.83
CA VAL A 228 0.56 3.27 7.75
C VAL A 228 1.05 4.02 8.98
N ALA A 229 1.62 5.21 8.76
CA ALA A 229 1.93 6.15 9.83
C ALA A 229 0.69 6.97 10.19
N VAL A 230 0.49 7.24 11.48
CA VAL A 230 -0.60 8.08 11.98
C VAL A 230 -0.06 9.35 12.63
N SER A 231 -0.93 10.34 12.79
CA SER A 231 -0.56 11.68 13.28
C SER A 231 0.08 11.71 14.68
N THR A 232 0.00 10.63 15.45
CA THR A 232 0.65 10.50 16.77
C THR A 232 2.13 10.13 16.69
N GLY A 233 2.66 9.86 15.48
CA GLY A 233 4.03 9.42 15.25
C GLY A 233 4.24 7.90 15.41
N ASP A 234 3.17 7.15 15.59
CA ASP A 234 3.20 5.69 15.60
C ASP A 234 2.89 5.14 14.19
N CYS A 235 3.33 3.92 13.92
CA CYS A 235 2.92 3.19 12.74
C CYS A 235 2.05 1.99 13.09
N TRP A 236 1.09 1.70 12.21
CA TRP A 236 0.22 0.56 12.34
C TRP A 236 0.35 -0.34 11.12
N PHE A 237 0.32 -1.64 11.32
CA PHE A 237 0.53 -2.61 10.26
C PHE A 237 -0.45 -3.77 10.33
N THR A 238 -0.74 -4.35 9.19
CA THR A 238 -1.47 -5.60 9.07
C THR A 238 -0.51 -6.77 9.17
N ALA A 239 -0.94 -7.86 9.82
CA ALA A 239 -0.18 -9.11 9.95
C ALA A 239 -1.09 -10.29 9.60
N TRP A 240 -1.09 -10.70 8.32
CA TRP A 240 -2.04 -11.69 7.83
C TRP A 240 -1.75 -13.11 8.35
N GLY A 241 -0.47 -13.44 8.61
CA GLY A 241 -0.10 -14.74 9.15
C GLY A 241 -0.57 -14.98 10.58
N SER A 242 -0.64 -13.93 11.41
CA SER A 242 -1.17 -13.96 12.78
C SER A 242 -2.63 -13.51 12.88
N ASN A 243 -3.25 -13.11 11.78
CA ASN A 243 -4.62 -12.57 11.76
C ASN A 243 -4.80 -11.40 12.73
N SER A 244 -3.90 -10.43 12.68
CA SER A 244 -3.83 -9.31 13.62
C SER A 244 -3.51 -7.97 12.96
N ILE A 245 -3.73 -6.90 13.73
CA ILE A 245 -3.24 -5.56 13.44
C ILE A 245 -2.18 -5.23 14.50
N GLY A 246 -1.03 -4.78 14.06
CA GLY A 246 0.07 -4.40 14.94
C GLY A 246 0.26 -2.89 15.01
N ARG A 247 0.83 -2.43 16.13
CA ARG A 247 1.28 -1.05 16.34
C ARG A 247 2.75 -1.06 16.72
N ILE A 248 3.53 -0.17 16.14
CA ILE A 248 4.89 0.13 16.56
C ILE A 248 5.01 1.63 16.87
N THR A 249 5.57 1.95 18.03
CA THR A 249 5.87 3.35 18.40
C THR A 249 7.18 3.80 17.78
N GLY A 250 7.40 5.12 17.72
CA GLY A 250 8.69 5.69 17.28
C GLY A 250 9.93 5.21 18.08
N SER A 251 9.72 4.66 19.29
CA SER A 251 10.77 4.04 20.11
C SER A 251 10.94 2.51 19.89
N GLY A 252 10.21 1.93 18.92
CA GLY A 252 10.29 0.50 18.58
C GLY A 252 9.45 -0.43 19.47
N LYS A 253 8.56 0.10 20.35
CA LYS A 253 7.67 -0.75 21.15
C LYS A 253 6.52 -1.28 20.29
N ILE A 254 6.37 -2.61 20.23
CA ILE A 254 5.36 -3.30 19.45
C ILE A 254 4.21 -3.79 20.35
N ALA A 255 2.98 -3.69 19.81
CA ALA A 255 1.77 -4.31 20.37
C ALA A 255 0.94 -4.89 19.23
N GLU A 256 0.29 -6.03 19.44
CA GLU A 256 -0.54 -6.73 18.45
C GLU A 256 -1.95 -6.95 18.99
N TYR A 257 -2.93 -6.90 18.09
CA TYR A 257 -4.36 -6.98 18.39
C TYR A 257 -5.01 -7.95 17.41
N SER A 258 -5.51 -9.07 17.92
CA SER A 258 -6.17 -10.10 17.12
C SER A 258 -7.46 -9.58 16.50
N LEU A 259 -7.71 -9.95 15.25
CA LEU A 259 -8.99 -9.71 14.60
C LEU A 259 -10.05 -10.67 15.13
N PRO A 260 -11.33 -10.22 15.26
CA PRO A 260 -12.43 -11.05 15.77
C PRO A 260 -12.70 -12.30 14.95
N SER A 261 -12.77 -12.18 13.62
CA SER A 261 -12.99 -13.31 12.72
C SER A 261 -11.70 -14.08 12.47
N PRO A 262 -11.71 -15.40 12.48
CA PRO A 262 -10.52 -16.19 12.15
C PRO A 262 -10.18 -16.10 10.68
N SER A 263 -8.89 -16.09 10.35
CA SER A 263 -8.37 -16.12 8.97
C SER A 263 -8.95 -15.03 8.06
N SER A 264 -9.02 -13.79 8.58
CA SER A 264 -9.57 -12.63 7.86
C SER A 264 -8.64 -12.11 6.76
N GLU A 265 -7.36 -12.49 6.80
CA GLU A 265 -6.33 -12.09 5.83
C GLU A 265 -6.27 -10.57 5.63
N PRO A 266 -5.83 -9.79 6.64
CA PRO A 266 -5.75 -8.34 6.55
C PRO A 266 -4.61 -7.92 5.61
N HIS A 267 -4.93 -7.07 4.59
CA HIS A 267 -3.97 -6.54 3.62
C HIS A 267 -3.77 -5.03 3.78
N GLY A 268 -4.44 -4.20 2.99
CA GLY A 268 -4.29 -2.75 3.07
C GLY A 268 -4.77 -2.17 4.40
N ILE A 269 -4.15 -1.08 4.84
CA ILE A 269 -4.52 -0.34 6.06
C ILE A 269 -4.41 1.16 5.81
N THR A 270 -5.36 1.93 6.35
CA THR A 270 -5.37 3.40 6.29
C THR A 270 -5.92 3.99 7.58
N GLN A 271 -5.59 5.25 7.88
CA GLN A 271 -6.30 6.02 8.89
C GLN A 271 -7.54 6.64 8.24
N GLY A 272 -8.71 6.36 8.80
CA GLY A 272 -9.97 6.93 8.35
C GLY A 272 -10.15 8.39 8.76
N PRO A 273 -11.16 9.09 8.19
CA PRO A 273 -11.46 10.48 8.51
C PRO A 273 -12.01 10.64 9.94
N ASP A 274 -12.47 9.55 10.55
CA ASP A 274 -12.92 9.46 11.95
C ASP A 274 -11.75 9.25 12.94
N GLY A 275 -10.51 9.21 12.43
CA GLY A 275 -9.31 8.95 13.23
C GLY A 275 -9.09 7.47 13.56
N ALA A 276 -10.06 6.59 13.30
CA ALA A 276 -9.87 5.15 13.44
C ALA A 276 -8.97 4.59 12.33
N LEU A 277 -8.43 3.41 12.56
CA LEU A 277 -7.75 2.66 11.51
C LEU A 277 -8.74 1.73 10.81
N TRP A 278 -8.56 1.58 9.52
CA TRP A 278 -9.37 0.72 8.69
C TRP A 278 -8.49 -0.21 7.87
N ALA A 279 -8.76 -1.50 7.94
CA ALA A 279 -8.02 -2.53 7.22
C ALA A 279 -8.93 -3.32 6.30
N ALA A 280 -8.49 -3.56 5.07
CA ALA A 280 -9.17 -4.43 4.12
C ALA A 280 -8.89 -5.89 4.48
N LEU A 281 -9.95 -6.70 4.54
CA LEU A 281 -9.89 -8.13 4.86
C LEU A 281 -10.23 -8.92 3.59
N GLU A 282 -9.30 -9.71 3.07
CA GLU A 282 -9.46 -10.41 1.77
C GLU A 282 -10.68 -11.34 1.76
N THR A 283 -11.13 -11.78 2.92
CA THR A 283 -12.31 -12.61 3.10
C THR A 283 -13.66 -11.88 2.96
N GLY A 284 -13.68 -10.63 2.47
CA GLY A 284 -14.91 -9.90 2.12
C GLY A 284 -15.33 -8.83 3.12
N GLY A 285 -14.47 -8.44 4.04
CA GLY A 285 -14.76 -7.46 5.07
C GLY A 285 -13.82 -6.28 5.15
N VAL A 286 -14.10 -5.39 6.08
CA VAL A 286 -13.16 -4.40 6.61
C VAL A 286 -13.14 -4.47 8.14
N ALA A 287 -11.98 -4.26 8.73
CA ALA A 287 -11.84 -4.08 10.16
C ALA A 287 -11.69 -2.59 10.50
N ARG A 288 -12.40 -2.13 11.54
CA ARG A 288 -12.26 -0.79 12.12
C ARG A 288 -11.66 -0.92 13.52
N ILE A 289 -10.57 -0.22 13.75
CA ILE A 289 -9.79 -0.26 15.00
C ILE A 289 -9.78 1.14 15.61
N GLU A 290 -10.30 1.28 16.83
CA GLU A 290 -10.20 2.51 17.62
C GLU A 290 -8.90 2.48 18.43
N PRO A 291 -7.91 3.34 18.12
CA PRO A 291 -6.61 3.40 18.81
C PRO A 291 -6.69 3.71 20.30
#